data_569bafdca850f0d6cd67b95062bd4512
#
_entry.id   569bafdca850f0d6cd67b95062bd4512
#
_cell.length_a   1.000
_cell.length_b   1.000
_cell.length_c   1.000
_cell.angle_alpha   90.00
_cell.angle_beta   90.00
_cell.angle_gamma   90.00
#
_symmetry.space_group_name_H-M   'P 1'
#
loop_
_entity.id
_entity.type
_entity.pdbx_description
1 polymer ?
#
loop_
_entity_poly.entity_id
_entity_poly.type
_entity_poly.pdbx_seq_one_letter_code
_entity_poly.pdbx_strand_id
1 'polypeptide(L)' 'MVLWYQELLNLNWVNMAKFVVYAHDKTDFESNLIYVCTCDTEDVAKSIASAMKFRDSGGRNDGSGLYDYYVRKED' A
#
# COMPACT_ATOMS: atom_id res chain seq x y z
N MET A 1 -26.13 -5.17 -25.26
CA MET A 1 -26.34 -5.16 -23.82
C MET A 1 -25.14 -5.77 -23.08
N VAL A 2 -24.75 -6.95 -23.44
CA VAL A 2 -23.60 -7.59 -22.82
C VAL A 2 -22.32 -6.81 -23.09
N LEU A 3 -22.15 -6.32 -24.30
CA LEU A 3 -21.01 -5.49 -24.66
C LEU A 3 -20.96 -4.23 -23.81
N TRP A 4 -22.11 -3.58 -23.65
CA TRP A 4 -22.18 -2.38 -22.85
C TRP A 4 -21.74 -2.65 -21.42
N TYR A 5 -22.17 -3.77 -20.88
CA TYR A 5 -21.81 -4.16 -19.53
C TYR A 5 -20.30 -4.40 -19.39
N GLN A 6 -19.73 -5.04 -20.39
CA GLN A 6 -18.30 -5.30 -20.39
C GLN A 6 -17.48 -4.03 -20.52
N GLU A 7 -17.96 -3.08 -21.32
CA GLU A 7 -17.29 -1.80 -21.41
C GLU A 7 -17.29 -1.08 -20.08
N LEU A 8 -18.39 -1.16 -19.36
CA LEU A 8 -18.48 -0.58 -18.04
C LEU A 8 -17.49 -1.23 -17.10
N LEU A 9 -17.38 -2.54 -17.13
CA LEU A 9 -16.40 -3.26 -16.33
C LEU A 9 -14.98 -2.89 -16.70
N ASN A 10 -14.72 -2.74 -17.98
CA ASN A 10 -13.39 -2.36 -18.43
C ASN A 10 -13.00 -0.97 -17.95
N LEU A 11 -13.94 -0.05 -17.96
CA LEU A 11 -13.70 1.28 -17.43
C LEU A 11 -13.36 1.23 -15.95
N ASN A 12 -14.10 0.46 -15.19
CA ASN A 12 -13.81 0.25 -13.80
C ASN A 12 -12.43 -0.35 -13.61
N TRP A 13 -12.09 -1.28 -14.47
CA TRP A 13 -10.83 -1.96 -14.41
C TRP A 13 -9.66 -1.03 -14.68
N VAL A 14 -9.81 -0.17 -15.68
CA VAL A 14 -8.78 0.82 -16.01
C VAL A 14 -8.57 1.79 -14.85
N ASN A 15 -9.66 2.13 -14.17
CA ASN A 15 -9.61 3.08 -13.06
C ASN A 15 -9.29 2.44 -11.72
N MET A 16 -9.14 1.12 -11.68
CA MET A 16 -8.89 0.39 -10.45
C MET A 16 -7.40 0.22 -10.19
N ALA A 17 -6.69 1.33 -10.18
CA ALA A 17 -5.33 1.29 -9.68
C ALA A 17 -5.36 0.81 -8.24
N LYS A 18 -4.41 -0.02 -7.88
CA LYS A 18 -4.27 -0.50 -6.52
C LYS A 18 -3.13 0.21 -5.84
N PHE A 19 -3.26 0.35 -4.54
CA PHE A 19 -2.23 0.96 -3.72
C PHE A 19 -1.75 -0.09 -2.73
N VAL A 20 -0.49 -0.46 -2.87
CA VAL A 20 0.08 -1.56 -2.10
C VAL A 20 1.00 -0.99 -1.04
N VAL A 21 0.83 -1.47 0.18
CA VAL A 21 1.69 -1.10 1.29
C VAL A 21 2.78 -2.14 1.41
N TYR A 22 4.03 -1.66 1.44
CA TYR A 22 5.21 -2.49 1.62
C TYR A 22 5.97 -2.03 2.84
N ALA A 23 6.66 -2.96 3.46
CA ALA A 23 7.61 -2.69 4.53
C ALA A 23 9.02 -3.06 4.05
N HIS A 24 10.01 -2.32 4.51
CA HIS A 24 11.41 -2.59 4.21
C HIS A 24 12.23 -2.51 5.49
N ASP A 25 13.08 -3.50 5.72
CA ASP A 25 13.96 -3.54 6.87
C ASP A 25 14.99 -2.41 6.77
N LYS A 26 15.01 -1.55 7.76
CA LYS A 26 15.93 -0.40 7.79
C LYS A 26 17.39 -0.80 7.87
N THR A 27 17.66 -1.96 8.40
CA THR A 27 19.03 -2.40 8.65
C THR A 27 19.61 -3.22 7.51
N ASP A 28 18.80 -3.54 6.50
CA ASP A 28 19.22 -4.37 5.39
C ASP A 28 18.70 -3.80 4.07
N PHE A 29 19.52 -2.98 3.42
CA PHE A 29 19.16 -2.35 2.17
C PHE A 29 18.94 -3.34 1.03
N GLU A 30 19.50 -4.51 1.13
CA GLU A 30 19.39 -5.52 0.08
C GLU A 30 18.21 -6.45 0.28
N SER A 31 17.53 -6.33 1.42
CA SER A 31 16.36 -7.16 1.66
C SER A 31 15.23 -6.78 0.70
N ASN A 32 14.41 -7.77 0.37
CA ASN A 32 13.23 -7.54 -0.46
C ASN A 32 12.17 -6.79 0.31
N LEU A 33 11.33 -6.07 -0.41
CA LEU A 33 10.17 -5.45 0.18
C LEU A 33 9.23 -6.54 0.69
N ILE A 34 8.65 -6.30 1.86
CA ILE A 34 7.68 -7.19 2.46
C ILE A 34 6.29 -6.68 2.12
N TYR A 35 5.48 -7.52 1.50
CA TYR A 35 4.09 -7.17 1.19
C TYR A 35 3.28 -7.10 2.49
N VAL A 36 2.57 -6.00 2.69
CA VAL A 36 1.69 -5.83 3.85
C VAL A 36 0.24 -6.01 3.44
N CYS A 37 -0.24 -5.18 2.52
CA CYS A 37 -1.63 -5.25 2.07
C CYS A 37 -1.83 -4.47 0.79
N THR A 38 -2.98 -4.70 0.16
CA THR A 38 -3.43 -3.97 -1.02
C THR A 38 -4.70 -3.20 -0.69
N CYS A 39 -4.75 -1.94 -1.09
CA CYS A 39 -5.88 -1.06 -0.83
C CYS A 39 -6.43 -0.50 -2.13
N ASP A 40 -7.71 -0.14 -2.11
CA ASP A 40 -8.36 0.44 -3.28
C ASP A 40 -8.09 1.93 -3.43
N THR A 41 -7.75 2.61 -2.36
CA THR A 41 -7.49 4.05 -2.40
C THR A 41 -6.15 4.37 -1.76
N GLU A 42 -5.56 5.47 -2.21
CA GLU A 42 -4.31 5.94 -1.66
C GLU A 42 -4.45 6.36 -0.20
N ASP A 43 -5.56 7.00 0.14
CA ASP A 43 -5.79 7.46 1.51
C ASP A 43 -5.80 6.31 2.50
N VAL A 44 -6.47 5.22 2.15
CA VAL A 44 -6.51 4.04 3.01
C VAL A 44 -5.11 3.43 3.15
N ALA A 45 -4.39 3.33 2.04
CA ALA A 45 -3.04 2.77 2.07
C ALA A 45 -2.11 3.62 2.95
N LYS A 46 -2.18 4.93 2.83
CA LYS A 46 -1.38 5.84 3.66
C LYS A 46 -1.75 5.74 5.13
N SER A 47 -3.04 5.59 5.42
CA SER A 47 -3.50 5.41 6.79
C SER A 47 -2.96 4.13 7.40
N ILE A 48 -2.95 3.06 6.63
CA ILE A 48 -2.41 1.78 7.10
C ILE A 48 -0.91 1.89 7.31
N ALA A 49 -0.19 2.50 6.37
CA ALA A 49 1.26 2.69 6.51
C ALA A 49 1.59 3.50 7.76
N SER A 50 0.83 4.57 8.03
CA SER A 50 1.01 5.38 9.23
C SER A 50 0.72 4.59 10.50
N ALA A 51 -0.34 3.79 10.51
CA ALA A 51 -0.68 2.97 11.66
C ALA A 51 0.40 1.92 11.94
N MET A 52 0.95 1.32 10.89
CA MET A 52 2.02 0.34 11.03
C MET A 52 3.29 1.00 11.59
N LYS A 53 3.63 2.17 11.07
CA LYS A 53 4.77 2.93 11.56
C LYS A 53 4.60 3.29 13.02
N PHE A 54 3.40 3.71 13.41
CA PHE A 54 3.09 4.05 14.79
C PHE A 54 3.28 2.84 15.72
N ARG A 55 2.76 1.69 15.33
CA ARG A 55 2.90 0.47 16.11
C ARG A 55 4.35 0.03 16.20
N ASP A 56 5.05 0.07 15.08
CA ASP A 56 6.44 -0.36 15.01
C ASP A 56 7.35 0.49 15.88
N SER A 57 7.05 1.78 15.98
CA SER A 57 7.83 2.70 16.83
C SER A 57 7.40 2.70 18.29
N GLY A 58 6.48 1.84 18.67
CA GLY A 58 5.98 1.81 20.05
C GLY A 58 5.17 3.03 20.42
N GLY A 59 4.47 3.62 19.45
CA GLY A 59 3.61 4.77 19.68
C GLY A 59 4.30 6.13 19.56
N ARG A 60 5.57 6.15 19.16
CA ARG A 60 6.32 7.42 19.05
C ARG A 60 6.11 8.11 17.72
N ASN A 61 5.85 7.35 16.66
CA ASN A 61 5.67 7.86 15.31
C ASN A 61 6.85 8.72 14.84
N ASP A 62 8.04 8.35 15.21
CA ASP A 62 9.27 9.12 14.99
C ASP A 62 10.29 8.40 14.12
N GLY A 63 9.90 7.31 13.49
CA GLY A 63 10.80 6.53 12.65
C GLY A 63 11.73 5.62 13.42
N SER A 64 11.53 5.46 14.73
CA SER A 64 12.39 4.61 15.56
C SER A 64 12.10 3.12 15.41
N GLY A 65 11.08 2.73 14.62
CA GLY A 65 10.73 1.33 14.40
C GLY A 65 11.77 0.59 13.55
N LEU A 66 11.49 -0.68 13.31
CA LEU A 66 12.39 -1.57 12.58
C LEU A 66 12.25 -1.47 11.08
N TYR A 67 11.12 -0.99 10.59
CA TYR A 67 10.80 -0.98 9.18
C TYR A 67 10.42 0.41 8.69
N ASP A 68 10.71 0.66 7.42
CA ASP A 68 10.10 1.76 6.68
C ASP A 68 8.89 1.23 5.94
N TYR A 69 7.84 2.04 5.84
CA TYR A 69 6.60 1.64 5.17
C TYR A 69 6.37 2.53 3.96
N TYR A 70 6.06 1.90 2.83
CA TYR A 70 5.90 2.58 1.55
C TYR A 70 4.55 2.26 0.95
N VAL A 71 3.99 3.24 0.26
CA VAL A 71 2.78 3.05 -0.54
C VAL A 71 3.19 3.16 -2.00
N ARG A 72 2.87 2.15 -2.78
CA ARG A 72 3.15 2.15 -4.22
C ARG A 72 1.85 1.98 -4.99
N LYS A 73 1.68 2.81 -6.01
CA LYS A 73 0.57 2.65 -6.92
C LYS A 73 0.94 1.58 -7.94
N GLU A 74 0.09 0.56 -8.03
CA GLU A 74 0.28 -0.54 -8.98
C GLU A 74 -0.98 -0.72 -9.79
N ASP A 75 -0.82 -0.84 -11.08
CA ASP A 75 -1.94 -1.01 -12.00
C ASP A 75 -2.24 -2.49 -12.29
#